data_a06ab4816ac7c2482a7f46255b089817
#
_entry.id   a06ab4816ac7c2482a7f46255b089817
#
_cell.length_a   1.000
_cell.length_b   1.000
_cell.length_c   1.000
_cell.angle_alpha   90.00
_cell.angle_beta   90.00
_cell.angle_gamma   90.00
#
_symmetry.space_group_name_H-M   'P 1'
#
loop_
_entity.id
_entity.type
_entity.pdbx_description
1 polymer ?
#
loop_
_entity_poly.entity_id
_entity_poly.type
_entity_poly.pdbx_seq_one_letter_code
_entity_poly.pdbx_strand_id
1 'polypeptide(L)'
;MLLGVNIDHIATVRNARGTVYPSPLEAALTAETHGADLITLHLREDRRHIRDEDVFAIKHALKTRMNLEMAMTEEMLSNALAVLPEDVCLVPERREEVTTEGGLDVLAQQEKVAEYVKQLHIADIRVSLFIAAEREQIQAAHDVGARVIEIHTGTYADAPPARREHELARIREAAAFARSLGLTINAGHGLTLHNVE
;
A
#
# COMPACT_ATOMS: atom_id res chain seq x y z
N MET A 1 -2.63 -2.67 17.40
CA MET A 1 -2.37 -2.01 16.09
C MET A 1 -1.05 -2.54 15.58
N LEU A 2 -0.94 -2.84 14.28
CA LEU A 2 0.32 -3.28 13.66
C LEU A 2 0.99 -2.10 12.96
N LEU A 3 2.32 -2.10 12.90
CA LEU A 3 3.12 -1.07 12.25
C LEU A 3 3.74 -1.60 10.95
N GLY A 4 3.32 -1.03 9.83
CA GLY A 4 4.00 -1.19 8.54
C GLY A 4 5.01 -0.06 8.33
N VAL A 5 6.21 -0.39 7.89
CA VAL A 5 7.26 0.58 7.59
C VAL A 5 7.60 0.55 6.10
N ASN A 6 7.33 1.66 5.40
CA ASN A 6 7.72 1.84 4.01
C ASN A 6 9.20 2.26 3.94
N ILE A 7 9.97 1.60 3.06
CA ILE A 7 11.43 1.84 2.91
C ILE A 7 11.81 2.45 1.55
N ASP A 8 10.85 2.88 0.74
CA ASP A 8 11.10 3.40 -0.62
C ASP A 8 12.03 4.60 -0.65
N HIS A 9 11.93 5.50 0.34
CA HIS A 9 12.77 6.70 0.39
C HIS A 9 14.25 6.36 0.63
N ILE A 10 14.58 5.22 1.24
CA ILE A 10 15.96 4.74 1.34
C ILE A 10 16.51 4.45 -0.06
N ALA A 11 15.72 3.76 -0.90
CA ALA A 11 16.09 3.50 -2.28
C ALA A 11 16.17 4.81 -3.10
N THR A 12 15.26 5.77 -2.86
CA THR A 12 15.32 7.10 -3.48
C THR A 12 16.66 7.80 -3.17
N VAL A 13 17.10 7.79 -1.93
CA VAL A 13 18.39 8.40 -1.53
C VAL A 13 19.55 7.65 -2.18
N ARG A 14 19.56 6.31 -2.17
CA ARG A 14 20.57 5.50 -2.86
C ARG A 14 20.69 5.88 -4.33
N ASN A 15 19.55 5.95 -5.03
CA ASN A 15 19.52 6.25 -6.46
C ASN A 15 19.97 7.69 -6.76
N ALA A 16 19.55 8.67 -5.95
CA ALA A 16 19.97 10.07 -6.09
C ALA A 16 21.48 10.26 -5.91
N ARG A 17 22.12 9.43 -5.06
CA ARG A 17 23.58 9.46 -4.85
C ARG A 17 24.34 8.68 -5.93
N GLY A 18 23.68 7.82 -6.70
CA GLY A 18 24.33 6.93 -7.68
C GLY A 18 25.27 5.92 -7.03
N THR A 19 25.00 5.47 -5.80
CA THR A 19 25.84 4.57 -5.02
C THR A 19 25.07 3.28 -4.66
N VAL A 20 25.73 2.36 -3.96
CA VAL A 20 25.10 1.14 -3.45
C VAL A 20 24.48 1.33 -2.04
N TYR A 21 24.64 2.50 -1.46
CA TYR A 21 24.12 2.85 -0.13
C TYR A 21 23.38 4.20 -0.16
N PRO A 22 22.45 4.43 0.79
CA PRO A 22 21.97 3.48 1.80
C PRO A 22 21.29 2.27 1.19
N SER A 23 21.39 1.11 1.85
CA SER A 23 20.81 -0.14 1.37
C SER A 23 19.34 -0.28 1.81
N PRO A 24 18.38 -0.47 0.89
CA PRO A 24 16.99 -0.78 1.26
C PRO A 24 16.86 -2.06 2.09
N LEU A 25 17.68 -3.07 1.80
CA LEU A 25 17.72 -4.31 2.57
C LEU A 25 18.13 -4.07 4.04
N GLU A 26 19.20 -3.31 4.28
CA GLU A 26 19.64 -2.99 5.63
C GLU A 26 18.59 -2.16 6.39
N ALA A 27 17.90 -1.24 5.69
CA ALA A 27 16.82 -0.46 6.27
C ALA A 27 15.62 -1.34 6.66
N ALA A 28 15.23 -2.28 5.80
CA ALA A 28 14.16 -3.25 6.06
C ALA A 28 14.48 -4.09 7.32
N LEU A 29 15.68 -4.69 7.39
CA LEU A 29 16.10 -5.49 8.54
C LEU A 29 16.25 -4.66 9.83
N THR A 30 16.65 -3.39 9.71
CA THR A 30 16.70 -2.46 10.84
C THR A 30 15.29 -2.18 11.37
N ALA A 31 14.34 -1.87 10.49
CA ALA A 31 12.94 -1.64 10.87
C ALA A 31 12.33 -2.89 11.53
N GLU A 32 12.53 -4.08 10.94
CA GLU A 32 12.10 -5.36 11.51
C GLU A 32 12.66 -5.58 12.92
N THR A 33 13.96 -5.39 13.10
CA THR A 33 14.64 -5.57 14.41
C THR A 33 14.10 -4.61 15.47
N HIS A 34 13.59 -3.45 15.06
CA HIS A 34 13.04 -2.42 15.95
C HIS A 34 11.52 -2.45 16.06
N GLY A 35 10.88 -3.54 15.63
CA GLY A 35 9.47 -3.80 15.92
C GLY A 35 8.48 -3.46 14.80
N ALA A 36 8.95 -3.32 13.57
CA ALA A 36 8.02 -3.31 12.43
C ALA A 36 7.34 -4.68 12.29
N ASP A 37 6.02 -4.69 12.15
CA ASP A 37 5.22 -5.91 11.95
C ASP A 37 5.22 -6.34 10.48
N LEU A 38 5.41 -5.39 9.55
CA LEU A 38 5.58 -5.63 8.13
C LEU A 38 6.43 -4.54 7.48
N ILE A 39 7.09 -4.90 6.39
CA ILE A 39 7.87 -3.96 5.57
C ILE A 39 7.12 -3.71 4.27
N THR A 40 6.88 -2.45 3.97
CA THR A 40 6.24 -2.00 2.74
C THR A 40 7.28 -1.46 1.76
N LEU A 41 7.17 -1.87 0.52
CA LEU A 41 7.97 -1.37 -0.59
C LEU A 41 7.17 -1.35 -1.88
N HIS A 42 7.37 -0.31 -2.70
CA HIS A 42 6.65 -0.12 -3.94
C HIS A 42 7.58 -0.38 -5.14
N LEU A 43 7.33 -1.48 -5.85
CA LEU A 43 7.97 -1.73 -7.14
C LEU A 43 7.18 -1.02 -8.24
N ARG A 44 7.59 0.21 -8.56
CA ARG A 44 6.93 1.01 -9.61
C ARG A 44 7.31 0.52 -11.01
N GLU A 45 6.42 0.72 -11.98
CA GLU A 45 6.69 0.40 -13.40
C GLU A 45 7.99 1.08 -13.89
N ASP A 46 8.27 2.31 -13.46
CA ASP A 46 9.44 3.08 -13.88
C ASP A 46 10.72 2.83 -13.05
N ARG A 47 10.66 1.97 -12.03
CA ARG A 47 11.79 1.61 -11.15
C ARG A 47 12.54 2.83 -10.56
N ARG A 48 11.85 3.96 -10.33
CA ARG A 48 12.50 5.20 -9.87
C ARG A 48 13.19 5.08 -8.51
N HIS A 49 12.82 4.12 -7.70
CA HIS A 49 13.44 3.86 -6.38
C HIS A 49 13.73 2.38 -6.15
N ILE A 50 12.78 1.58 -5.72
CA ILE A 50 12.92 0.13 -5.54
C ILE A 50 13.16 -0.54 -6.90
N ARG A 51 14.05 -1.52 -6.93
CA ARG A 51 14.39 -2.34 -8.08
C ARG A 51 13.98 -3.78 -7.85
N ASP A 52 13.87 -4.55 -8.92
CA ASP A 52 13.49 -5.97 -8.84
C ASP A 52 14.43 -6.74 -7.90
N GLU A 53 15.74 -6.49 -7.98
CA GLU A 53 16.74 -7.10 -7.11
C GLU A 53 16.54 -6.80 -5.62
N ASP A 54 16.08 -5.59 -5.28
CA ASP A 54 15.76 -5.21 -3.90
C ASP A 54 14.60 -6.04 -3.36
N VAL A 55 13.54 -6.22 -4.17
CA VAL A 55 12.34 -6.96 -3.79
C VAL A 55 12.69 -8.40 -3.43
N PHE A 56 13.42 -9.09 -4.30
CA PHE A 56 13.85 -10.47 -4.05
C PHE A 56 14.79 -10.59 -2.85
N ALA A 57 15.77 -9.69 -2.73
CA ALA A 57 16.72 -9.71 -1.61
C ALA A 57 16.02 -9.49 -0.27
N ILE A 58 15.10 -8.53 -0.20
CA ILE A 58 14.33 -8.22 1.01
C ILE A 58 13.41 -9.38 1.35
N LYS A 59 12.64 -9.92 0.38
CA LYS A 59 11.75 -11.06 0.61
C LYS A 59 12.48 -12.27 1.17
N HIS A 60 13.69 -12.56 0.67
CA HIS A 60 14.49 -13.69 1.14
C HIS A 60 15.01 -13.50 2.58
N ALA A 61 15.26 -12.26 2.99
CA ALA A 61 15.90 -11.95 4.26
C ALA A 61 14.92 -11.66 5.41
N LEU A 62 13.70 -11.17 5.10
CA LEU A 62 12.69 -10.82 6.09
C LEU A 62 12.18 -12.08 6.82
N LYS A 63 11.91 -11.91 8.11
CA LYS A 63 11.17 -12.86 8.97
C LYS A 63 9.73 -12.39 9.21
N THR A 64 9.51 -11.09 9.12
CA THR A 64 8.19 -10.47 9.14
C THR A 64 7.55 -10.50 7.74
N ARG A 65 6.40 -9.88 7.62
CA ARG A 65 5.63 -9.86 6.36
C ARG A 65 6.18 -8.80 5.41
N MET A 66 6.20 -9.12 4.12
CA MET A 66 6.38 -8.14 3.05
C MET A 66 5.01 -7.68 2.54
N ASN A 67 4.82 -6.37 2.42
CA ASN A 67 3.72 -5.75 1.69
C ASN A 67 4.29 -5.12 0.42
N LEU A 68 4.00 -5.72 -0.74
CA LEU A 68 4.45 -5.22 -2.03
C LEU A 68 3.37 -4.31 -2.64
N GLU A 69 3.67 -3.03 -2.75
CA GLU A 69 2.82 -2.09 -3.50
C GLU A 69 3.12 -2.19 -4.98
N MET A 70 2.07 -2.27 -5.81
CA MET A 70 2.22 -2.42 -7.26
C MET A 70 1.02 -1.87 -8.03
N ALA A 71 1.27 -1.42 -9.26
CA ALA A 71 0.23 -1.15 -10.24
C ALA A 71 -0.39 -2.44 -10.80
N MET A 72 -1.60 -2.35 -11.33
CA MET A 72 -2.28 -3.47 -11.97
C MET A 72 -1.83 -3.61 -13.43
N THR A 73 -0.62 -4.15 -13.63
CA THR A 73 -0.07 -4.53 -14.93
C THR A 73 0.35 -6.00 -14.94
N GLU A 74 0.41 -6.62 -16.11
CA GLU A 74 0.82 -8.02 -16.25
C GLU A 74 2.25 -8.24 -15.74
N GLU A 75 3.15 -7.28 -15.96
CA GLU A 75 4.52 -7.31 -15.48
C GLU A 75 4.58 -7.35 -13.95
N MET A 76 3.84 -6.43 -13.29
CA MET A 76 3.81 -6.37 -11.82
C MET A 76 3.16 -7.61 -11.21
N LEU A 77 2.10 -8.12 -11.83
CA LEU A 77 1.48 -9.38 -11.40
C LEU A 77 2.46 -10.56 -11.52
N SER A 78 3.18 -10.66 -12.64
CA SER A 78 4.21 -11.68 -12.82
C SER A 78 5.30 -11.58 -11.75
N ASN A 79 5.75 -10.37 -11.42
CA ASN A 79 6.72 -10.14 -10.36
C ASN A 79 6.18 -10.57 -8.99
N ALA A 80 4.94 -10.18 -8.64
CA ALA A 80 4.33 -10.58 -7.39
C ALA A 80 4.19 -12.10 -7.26
N LEU A 81 3.80 -12.79 -8.35
CA LEU A 81 3.69 -14.25 -8.38
C LEU A 81 5.05 -14.96 -8.32
N ALA A 82 6.13 -14.31 -8.76
CA ALA A 82 7.50 -14.84 -8.64
C ALA A 82 8.09 -14.63 -7.24
N VAL A 83 7.76 -13.49 -6.58
CA VAL A 83 8.23 -13.11 -5.25
C VAL A 83 7.45 -13.82 -4.14
N LEU A 84 6.13 -14.00 -4.33
CA LEU A 84 5.18 -14.53 -3.34
C LEU A 84 5.25 -13.77 -2.02
N PRO A 85 5.02 -12.43 -2.01
CA PRO A 85 4.92 -11.69 -0.77
C PRO A 85 3.69 -12.13 0.03
N GLU A 86 3.68 -11.90 1.33
CA GLU A 86 2.51 -12.20 2.19
C GLU A 86 1.34 -11.26 1.89
N ASP A 87 1.66 -10.02 1.48
CA ASP A 87 0.68 -8.98 1.14
C ASP A 87 1.05 -8.29 -0.17
N VAL A 88 0.02 -7.95 -0.93
CA VAL A 88 0.10 -7.02 -2.06
C VAL A 88 -0.88 -5.87 -1.81
N CYS A 89 -0.44 -4.63 -2.01
CA CYS A 89 -1.31 -3.48 -2.06
C CYS A 89 -1.42 -2.97 -3.50
N LEU A 90 -2.62 -3.01 -4.08
CA LEU A 90 -2.85 -2.46 -5.41
C LEU A 90 -3.01 -0.94 -5.30
N VAL A 91 -2.11 -0.22 -6.00
CA VAL A 91 -2.03 1.24 -5.97
C VAL A 91 -2.12 1.83 -7.37
N PRO A 92 -2.62 3.07 -7.54
CA PRO A 92 -2.62 3.74 -8.84
C PRO A 92 -1.22 4.28 -9.15
N GLU A 93 -0.78 4.17 -10.39
CA GLU A 93 0.44 4.83 -10.89
C GLU A 93 0.15 5.84 -12.01
N ARG A 94 -1.02 5.76 -12.65
CA ARG A 94 -1.45 6.63 -13.74
C ARG A 94 -2.62 7.51 -13.29
N ARG A 95 -2.76 8.68 -13.92
CA ARG A 95 -3.80 9.64 -13.57
C ARG A 95 -5.21 9.12 -13.76
N GLU A 96 -5.45 8.29 -14.75
CA GLU A 96 -6.74 7.67 -15.06
C GLU A 96 -7.15 6.58 -14.06
N GLU A 97 -6.25 6.14 -13.22
CA GLU A 97 -6.49 5.12 -12.18
C GLU A 97 -6.84 5.73 -10.82
N VAL A 98 -6.78 7.06 -10.70
CA VAL A 98 -6.81 7.79 -9.42
C VAL A 98 -8.15 8.47 -9.23
N THR A 99 -8.73 8.34 -8.02
CA THR A 99 -9.84 9.19 -7.56
C THR A 99 -9.38 10.63 -7.35
N THR A 100 -10.31 11.56 -7.17
CA THR A 100 -10.00 12.96 -6.86
C THR A 100 -9.16 13.15 -5.59
N GLU A 101 -9.19 12.17 -4.69
CA GLU A 101 -8.45 12.17 -3.42
C GLU A 101 -7.15 11.37 -3.46
N GLY A 102 -6.79 10.76 -4.59
CA GLY A 102 -5.50 10.13 -4.80
C GLY A 102 -5.45 8.61 -4.59
N GLY A 103 -6.55 7.96 -4.18
CA GLY A 103 -6.65 6.50 -4.09
C GLY A 103 -6.97 5.83 -5.44
N LEU A 104 -6.84 4.51 -5.49
CA LEU A 104 -7.24 3.71 -6.64
C LEU A 104 -8.75 3.84 -6.88
N ASP A 105 -9.16 4.17 -8.10
CA ASP A 105 -10.57 4.20 -8.50
C ASP A 105 -11.05 2.78 -8.83
N VAL A 106 -11.52 2.09 -7.80
CA VAL A 106 -12.04 0.71 -7.92
C VAL A 106 -13.34 0.68 -8.69
N LEU A 107 -14.22 1.69 -8.47
CA LEU A 107 -15.52 1.78 -9.16
C LEU A 107 -15.37 1.83 -10.68
N ALA A 108 -14.41 2.59 -11.18
CA ALA A 108 -14.20 2.76 -12.61
C ALA A 108 -13.62 1.50 -13.30
N GLN A 109 -13.06 0.56 -12.52
CA GLN A 109 -12.32 -0.59 -13.07
C GLN A 109 -12.55 -1.90 -12.31
N GLN A 110 -13.77 -2.13 -11.84
CA GLN A 110 -14.12 -3.29 -10.99
C GLN A 110 -13.72 -4.63 -11.60
N GLU A 111 -13.97 -4.86 -12.88
CA GLU A 111 -13.65 -6.12 -13.55
C GLU A 111 -12.13 -6.40 -13.54
N LYS A 112 -11.33 -5.37 -13.84
CA LYS A 112 -9.86 -5.46 -13.81
C LYS A 112 -9.37 -5.75 -12.39
N VAL A 113 -9.85 -4.97 -11.40
CA VAL A 113 -9.46 -5.17 -9.99
C VAL A 113 -9.82 -6.58 -9.52
N ALA A 114 -11.04 -7.04 -9.80
CA ALA A 114 -11.50 -8.38 -9.41
C ALA A 114 -10.61 -9.49 -9.97
N GLU A 115 -10.16 -9.37 -11.23
CA GLU A 115 -9.27 -10.35 -11.85
C GLU A 115 -7.91 -10.39 -11.16
N TYR A 116 -7.31 -9.23 -10.84
CA TYR A 116 -6.03 -9.16 -10.12
C TYR A 116 -6.16 -9.71 -8.69
N VAL A 117 -7.21 -9.33 -7.97
CA VAL A 117 -7.50 -9.86 -6.63
C VAL A 117 -7.62 -11.37 -6.66
N LYS A 118 -8.36 -11.93 -7.63
CA LYS A 118 -8.53 -13.37 -7.80
C LYS A 118 -7.21 -14.10 -8.07
N GLN A 119 -6.39 -13.59 -8.99
CA GLN A 119 -5.11 -14.23 -9.35
C GLN A 119 -4.14 -14.24 -8.16
N LEU A 120 -4.04 -13.13 -7.42
CA LEU A 120 -3.21 -13.04 -6.23
C LEU A 120 -3.73 -13.95 -5.10
N HIS A 121 -5.04 -14.03 -4.89
CA HIS A 121 -5.63 -14.95 -3.90
C HIS A 121 -5.39 -16.43 -4.24
N ILE A 122 -5.36 -16.82 -5.52
CA ILE A 122 -5.02 -18.20 -5.94
C ILE A 122 -3.58 -18.54 -5.51
N ALA A 123 -2.69 -17.55 -5.48
CA ALA A 123 -1.30 -17.71 -5.01
C ALA A 123 -1.14 -17.56 -3.49
N ASP A 124 -2.25 -17.53 -2.73
CA ASP A 124 -2.28 -17.33 -1.27
C ASP A 124 -1.69 -15.97 -0.81
N ILE A 125 -1.75 -14.97 -1.68
CA ILE A 125 -1.31 -13.61 -1.39
C ILE A 125 -2.51 -12.80 -0.88
N ARG A 126 -2.39 -12.17 0.28
CA ARG A 126 -3.43 -11.28 0.81
C ARG A 126 -3.40 -9.93 0.10
N VAL A 127 -4.54 -9.52 -0.48
CA VAL A 127 -4.64 -8.30 -1.27
C VAL A 127 -5.30 -7.19 -0.47
N SER A 128 -4.69 -6.02 -0.46
CA SER A 128 -5.29 -4.75 -0.05
C SER A 128 -5.44 -3.81 -1.25
N LEU A 129 -6.43 -2.91 -1.16
CA LEU A 129 -6.64 -1.86 -2.15
C LEU A 129 -6.42 -0.51 -1.47
N PHE A 130 -5.54 0.32 -2.05
CA PHE A 130 -5.27 1.68 -1.60
C PHE A 130 -6.34 2.62 -2.14
N ILE A 131 -7.29 3.03 -1.30
CA ILE A 131 -8.50 3.74 -1.71
C ILE A 131 -8.76 5.00 -0.89
N ALA A 132 -9.54 5.92 -1.45
CA ALA A 132 -10.06 7.07 -0.73
C ALA A 132 -11.04 6.66 0.39
N ALA A 133 -11.19 7.52 1.42
CA ALA A 133 -12.13 7.34 2.52
C ALA A 133 -13.59 7.60 2.05
N GLU A 134 -14.02 6.91 1.01
CA GLU A 134 -15.32 7.05 0.35
C GLU A 134 -16.11 5.75 0.43
N ARG A 135 -17.38 5.85 0.81
CA ARG A 135 -18.24 4.69 1.02
C ARG A 135 -18.39 3.83 -0.23
N GLU A 136 -18.51 4.46 -1.38
CA GLU A 136 -18.67 3.82 -2.69
C GLU A 136 -17.42 3.02 -3.09
N GLN A 137 -16.23 3.57 -2.84
CA GLN A 137 -14.96 2.88 -3.09
C GLN A 137 -14.76 1.70 -2.15
N ILE A 138 -15.14 1.83 -0.88
CA ILE A 138 -15.09 0.76 0.11
C ILE A 138 -16.06 -0.38 -0.26
N GLN A 139 -17.28 -0.05 -0.69
CA GLN A 139 -18.23 -1.05 -1.15
C GLN A 139 -17.70 -1.77 -2.39
N ALA A 140 -17.18 -1.04 -3.37
CA ALA A 140 -16.58 -1.63 -4.56
C ALA A 140 -15.40 -2.55 -4.22
N ALA A 141 -14.53 -2.14 -3.26
CA ALA A 141 -13.43 -2.98 -2.79
C ALA A 141 -13.91 -4.31 -2.19
N HIS A 142 -14.98 -4.28 -1.41
CA HIS A 142 -15.63 -5.49 -0.89
C HIS A 142 -16.19 -6.35 -2.03
N ASP A 143 -16.90 -5.76 -2.97
CA ASP A 143 -17.60 -6.46 -4.06
C ASP A 143 -16.65 -7.14 -5.05
N VAL A 144 -15.44 -6.59 -5.27
CA VAL A 144 -14.39 -7.24 -6.07
C VAL A 144 -13.63 -8.34 -5.30
N GLY A 145 -14.01 -8.63 -4.05
CA GLY A 145 -13.45 -9.71 -3.25
C GLY A 145 -12.19 -9.36 -2.47
N ALA A 146 -11.79 -8.09 -2.38
CA ALA A 146 -10.70 -7.68 -1.49
C ALA A 146 -11.10 -7.93 -0.02
N ARG A 147 -10.14 -8.35 0.79
CA ARG A 147 -10.33 -8.59 2.23
C ARG A 147 -9.74 -7.50 3.10
N VAL A 148 -8.90 -6.68 2.51
CA VAL A 148 -8.19 -5.58 3.16
C VAL A 148 -8.32 -4.34 2.31
N ILE A 149 -8.42 -3.19 2.95
CA ILE A 149 -8.26 -1.88 2.33
C ILE A 149 -7.19 -1.09 3.08
N GLU A 150 -6.51 -0.21 2.36
CA GLU A 150 -5.70 0.84 2.95
C GLU A 150 -6.35 2.18 2.65
N ILE A 151 -6.81 2.86 3.70
CA ILE A 151 -7.42 4.19 3.57
C ILE A 151 -6.31 5.21 3.34
N HIS A 152 -6.41 5.98 2.25
CA HIS A 152 -5.56 7.12 1.96
C HIS A 152 -5.78 8.23 3.00
N THR A 153 -4.76 8.54 3.79
CA THR A 153 -4.83 9.55 4.85
C THR A 153 -4.18 10.89 4.48
N GLY A 154 -3.74 11.07 3.24
CA GLY A 154 -3.07 12.29 2.78
C GLY A 154 -3.93 13.54 2.96
N THR A 155 -5.22 13.48 2.61
CA THR A 155 -6.15 14.60 2.79
C THR A 155 -6.24 15.07 4.25
N TYR A 156 -6.24 14.11 5.19
CA TYR A 156 -6.16 14.41 6.63
C TYR A 156 -4.81 15.02 7.01
N ALA A 157 -3.72 14.41 6.53
CA ALA A 157 -2.35 14.82 6.88
C ALA A 157 -2.05 16.25 6.42
N ASP A 158 -2.51 16.61 5.22
CA ASP A 158 -2.30 17.91 4.58
C ASP A 158 -3.37 18.96 4.98
N ALA A 159 -4.41 18.53 5.71
CA ALA A 159 -5.50 19.42 6.10
C ALA A 159 -5.01 20.54 7.04
N PRO A 160 -5.42 21.79 6.78
CA PRO A 160 -5.17 22.86 7.73
C PRO A 160 -5.89 22.57 9.06
N PRO A 161 -5.42 23.11 10.20
CA PRO A 161 -5.96 22.79 11.53
C PRO A 161 -7.49 22.88 11.62
N ALA A 162 -8.09 23.85 10.95
CA ALA A 162 -9.56 24.06 10.97
C ALA A 162 -10.36 22.93 10.26
N ARG A 163 -9.73 22.15 9.38
CA ARG A 163 -10.38 21.06 8.63
C ARG A 163 -9.95 19.67 9.11
N ARG A 164 -8.90 19.57 9.89
CA ARG A 164 -8.31 18.28 10.28
C ARG A 164 -9.28 17.38 11.01
N GLU A 165 -10.07 17.92 11.95
CA GLU A 165 -11.06 17.12 12.68
C GLU A 165 -12.19 16.61 11.77
N HIS A 166 -12.58 17.39 10.77
CA HIS A 166 -13.55 16.95 9.76
C HIS A 166 -13.02 15.76 8.93
N GLU A 167 -11.77 15.85 8.47
CA GLU A 167 -11.15 14.75 7.70
C GLU A 167 -10.94 13.50 8.56
N LEU A 168 -10.60 13.67 9.86
CA LEU A 168 -10.49 12.54 10.78
C LEU A 168 -11.86 11.87 11.02
N ALA A 169 -12.92 12.65 11.15
CA ALA A 169 -14.29 12.11 11.27
C ALA A 169 -14.67 11.28 10.02
N ARG A 170 -14.34 11.77 8.82
CA ARG A 170 -14.55 11.06 7.57
C ARG A 170 -13.82 9.70 7.55
N ILE A 171 -12.55 9.67 7.95
CA ILE A 171 -11.77 8.42 8.03
C ILE A 171 -12.39 7.46 9.04
N ARG A 172 -12.85 7.95 10.20
CA ARG A 172 -13.52 7.13 11.22
C ARG A 172 -14.82 6.51 10.71
N GLU A 173 -15.63 7.28 9.99
CA GLU A 173 -16.89 6.80 9.37
C GLU A 173 -16.60 5.75 8.29
N ALA A 174 -15.62 6.01 7.41
CA ALA A 174 -15.17 5.08 6.39
C ALA A 174 -14.67 3.75 7.03
N ALA A 175 -13.85 3.85 8.07
CA ALA A 175 -13.35 2.68 8.79
C ALA A 175 -14.49 1.89 9.49
N ALA A 176 -15.47 2.57 10.07
CA ALA A 176 -16.64 1.92 10.67
C ALA A 176 -17.47 1.18 9.61
N PHE A 177 -17.68 1.79 8.45
CA PHE A 177 -18.37 1.15 7.34
C PHE A 177 -17.61 -0.07 6.80
N ALA A 178 -16.32 0.06 6.53
CA ALA A 178 -15.48 -1.05 6.07
C ALA A 178 -15.51 -2.23 7.05
N ARG A 179 -15.47 -1.95 8.36
CA ARG A 179 -15.59 -2.97 9.40
C ARG A 179 -16.93 -3.67 9.36
N SER A 180 -18.03 -2.98 9.07
CA SER A 180 -19.37 -3.58 8.96
C SER A 180 -19.48 -4.57 7.79
N LEU A 181 -18.62 -4.41 6.77
CA LEU A 181 -18.48 -5.32 5.64
C LEU A 181 -17.48 -6.47 5.90
N GLY A 182 -16.87 -6.53 7.10
CA GLY A 182 -15.88 -7.55 7.45
C GLY A 182 -14.48 -7.31 6.90
N LEU A 183 -14.19 -6.11 6.38
CA LEU A 183 -12.87 -5.77 5.85
C LEU A 183 -11.87 -5.50 6.99
N THR A 184 -10.62 -5.91 6.78
CA THR A 184 -9.46 -5.42 7.54
C THR A 184 -9.08 -4.05 7.02
N ILE A 185 -8.71 -3.13 7.93
CA ILE A 185 -8.47 -1.73 7.59
C ILE A 185 -7.04 -1.37 7.96
N ASN A 186 -6.28 -0.94 6.96
CA ASN A 186 -5.02 -0.23 7.09
C ASN A 186 -5.25 1.25 6.82
N ALA A 187 -4.30 2.09 7.23
CA ALA A 187 -4.29 3.52 6.93
C ALA A 187 -2.86 3.97 6.70
N GLY A 188 -2.64 4.79 5.70
CA GLY A 188 -1.30 5.24 5.33
C GLY A 188 -1.32 6.51 4.48
N HIS A 189 -0.15 7.02 4.22
CA HIS A 189 0.19 8.25 3.53
C HIS A 189 0.05 9.53 4.36
N GLY A 190 1.14 10.28 4.42
CA GLY A 190 1.21 11.57 5.09
C GLY A 190 1.22 11.51 6.62
N LEU A 191 1.13 10.32 7.23
CA LEU A 191 1.17 10.16 8.67
C LEU A 191 2.58 10.41 9.22
N THR A 192 2.65 11.13 10.32
CA THR A 192 3.87 11.50 11.04
C THR A 192 3.67 11.30 12.53
N LEU A 193 4.75 11.40 13.31
CA LEU A 193 4.68 11.38 14.79
C LEU A 193 3.82 12.49 15.39
N HIS A 194 3.46 13.53 14.62
CA HIS A 194 2.66 14.66 15.09
C HIS A 194 1.17 14.56 14.75
N ASN A 195 0.76 13.59 13.91
CA ASN A 195 -0.62 13.47 13.44
C ASN A 195 -1.19 12.05 13.51
N VAL A 196 -0.41 11.07 13.98
CA VAL A 196 -0.81 9.66 14.03
C VAL A 196 -1.56 9.27 15.32
N GLU A 197 -1.55 10.13 16.34
CA GLU A 197 -2.21 9.93 17.65
C GLU A 197 -3.73 10.12 17.60
#